data_e6bf6b466494e57e574e2b76f36ac0e2
#
_entry.id   e6bf6b466494e57e574e2b76f36ac0e2
#
_cell.length_a   1.000
_cell.length_b   1.000
_cell.length_c   1.000
_cell.angle_alpha   90.00
_cell.angle_beta   90.00
_cell.angle_gamma   90.00
#
_symmetry.space_group_name_H-M   'P 1'
#
loop_
_entity.id
_entity.type
_entity.pdbx_description
1 polymer ?
#
loop_
_entity_poly.entity_id
_entity_poly.type
_entity_poly.pdbx_seq_one_letter_code
_entity_poly.pdbx_strand_id
1 'polypeptide(L)'
;MSKVDSTSTKRAKIRKRKRWERFDGYRLKNIPSFQKLIPFTMKRRSASLNYFEITYDAGEILKYLDGKNRNLEENFDPNNPIKQYTYTQFFMTLIVRMFALRPRLNRFVSRKNIYQRHNIEIAYVLKKDFSDDGEESTTVDTFERDSNIDDVGYILHDSIKSVKETTDDKSGDFVDTLMKLPNFIITFVTWIFDVLIYIGYCPAVLRKIDTMQSSVMFANLGSIGLEGTPHHHLYDRGTCSIFISVGRIRKQKYLGENGVEERDVVDFKITMDERIADGFYFVKSFELLKEILDNPQQLDDRLKEVPIDE
;
A
#
# COMPACT_ATOMS: atom_id res chain seq x y z
N MET A 1 40.46 -21.70 2.64
CA MET A 1 39.64 -21.19 3.77
C MET A 1 39.77 -19.68 3.80
N SER A 2 38.94 -18.95 3.10
CA SER A 2 38.88 -17.49 3.14
C SER A 2 37.61 -17.10 3.92
N LYS A 3 37.81 -16.31 4.97
CA LYS A 3 36.74 -15.76 5.81
C LYS A 3 35.83 -14.89 4.95
N VAL A 4 34.57 -15.26 4.88
CA VAL A 4 33.50 -14.39 4.38
C VAL A 4 33.27 -13.35 5.47
N ASP A 5 33.68 -12.12 5.19
CA ASP A 5 33.36 -10.94 6.02
C ASP A 5 31.86 -10.71 6.01
N SER A 6 31.24 -10.92 7.16
CA SER A 6 29.87 -10.52 7.43
C SER A 6 29.82 -9.00 7.54
N THR A 7 29.69 -8.31 6.41
CA THR A 7 29.36 -6.89 6.39
C THR A 7 27.94 -6.70 6.90
N SER A 8 27.85 -6.35 8.17
CA SER A 8 26.65 -5.85 8.83
C SER A 8 26.07 -4.68 8.01
N THR A 9 25.07 -4.97 7.18
CA THR A 9 24.31 -3.97 6.45
C THR A 9 23.61 -3.09 7.49
N LYS A 10 24.00 -1.84 7.62
CA LYS A 10 23.31 -0.86 8.47
C LYS A 10 21.91 -0.70 7.91
N ARG A 11 20.90 -1.31 8.57
CA ARG A 11 19.49 -1.08 8.24
C ARG A 11 19.23 0.42 8.20
N ALA A 12 18.50 0.88 7.17
CA ALA A 12 18.07 2.27 7.07
C ALA A 12 17.42 2.66 8.40
N LYS A 13 17.98 3.65 9.09
CA LYS A 13 17.51 4.01 10.44
C LYS A 13 16.08 4.54 10.34
N ILE A 14 15.11 3.74 10.78
CA ILE A 14 13.73 4.20 10.97
C ILE A 14 13.78 5.36 11.95
N ARG A 15 13.23 6.49 11.53
CA ARG A 15 13.09 7.66 12.40
C ARG A 15 12.18 7.29 13.58
N LYS A 16 12.71 7.28 14.80
CA LYS A 16 11.91 7.00 15.99
C LYS A 16 10.88 8.12 16.19
N ARG A 17 9.61 7.74 16.37
CA ARG A 17 8.51 8.65 16.71
C ARG A 17 8.83 9.38 18.01
N LYS A 18 8.65 10.71 18.01
CA LYS A 18 8.73 11.52 19.24
C LYS A 18 7.38 11.49 19.97
N ARG A 19 7.39 11.63 21.31
CA ARG A 19 6.19 11.48 22.15
C ARG A 19 5.03 12.43 21.77
N TRP A 20 5.34 13.60 21.24
CA TRP A 20 4.35 14.63 20.86
C TRP A 20 3.91 14.57 19.40
N GLU A 21 4.42 13.64 18.63
CA GLU A 21 4.01 13.45 17.26
C GLU A 21 2.73 12.61 17.17
N ARG A 22 1.97 12.84 16.11
CA ARG A 22 0.80 12.02 15.80
C ARG A 22 1.19 10.55 15.72
N PHE A 23 0.22 9.67 15.94
CA PHE A 23 0.46 8.22 15.87
C PHE A 23 0.88 7.77 14.46
N ASP A 24 0.40 8.47 13.41
CA ASP A 24 0.54 8.13 12.00
C ASP A 24 1.65 8.91 11.28
N GLY A 25 2.15 10.02 11.84
CA GLY A 25 3.18 10.81 11.17
C GLY A 25 3.61 12.06 11.92
N TYR A 26 4.57 12.78 11.33
CA TYR A 26 5.10 14.04 11.85
C TYR A 26 4.84 15.19 10.87
N ARG A 27 4.57 16.36 11.42
CA ARG A 27 4.28 17.56 10.64
C ARG A 27 5.52 18.06 9.91
N LEU A 28 5.38 18.31 8.62
CA LEU A 28 6.42 18.93 7.81
C LEU A 28 6.39 20.47 8.03
N LYS A 29 7.53 21.03 8.42
CA LYS A 29 7.69 22.47 8.71
C LYS A 29 8.42 23.19 7.57
N ASN A 30 9.40 22.52 6.96
CA ASN A 30 10.32 23.10 5.97
C ASN A 30 9.90 22.76 4.54
N ILE A 31 8.63 23.00 4.21
CA ILE A 31 8.10 22.84 2.85
C ILE A 31 7.78 24.21 2.25
N PRO A 32 7.75 24.36 0.91
CA PRO A 32 7.46 25.62 0.25
C PRO A 32 6.13 26.24 0.70
N SER A 33 6.07 27.56 0.79
CA SER A 33 4.89 28.29 1.28
C SER A 33 3.64 27.99 0.46
N PHE A 34 3.80 27.82 -0.86
CA PHE A 34 2.69 27.44 -1.73
C PHE A 34 2.09 26.07 -1.34
N GLN A 35 2.91 25.06 -1.06
CA GLN A 35 2.42 23.77 -0.58
C GLN A 35 1.70 23.89 0.76
N LYS A 36 2.16 24.76 1.66
CA LYS A 36 1.45 25.04 2.93
C LYS A 36 0.07 25.65 2.73
N LEU A 37 -0.14 26.39 1.63
CA LEU A 37 -1.40 27.05 1.31
C LEU A 37 -2.45 26.05 0.78
N ILE A 38 -2.03 25.01 0.06
CA ILE A 38 -2.93 24.07 -0.62
C ILE A 38 -4.01 23.49 0.32
N PRO A 39 -3.71 23.02 1.56
CA PRO A 39 -4.76 22.49 2.46
C PRO A 39 -5.78 23.54 2.95
N PHE A 40 -5.54 24.81 2.74
CA PHE A 40 -6.49 25.87 3.06
C PHE A 40 -7.45 26.16 1.92
N THR A 41 -6.98 26.03 0.68
CA THR A 41 -7.78 26.21 -0.55
C THR A 41 -8.56 24.93 -0.87
N MET A 42 -7.90 23.77 -0.80
CA MET A 42 -8.51 22.44 -1.00
C MET A 42 -8.83 21.80 0.35
N LYS A 43 -10.02 22.14 0.87
CA LYS A 43 -10.38 21.80 2.26
C LYS A 43 -10.72 20.32 2.46
N ARG A 44 -11.30 19.64 1.44
CA ARG A 44 -11.74 18.25 1.48
C ARG A 44 -10.88 17.41 0.56
N ARG A 45 -10.64 16.15 0.94
CA ARG A 45 -9.91 15.19 0.12
C ARG A 45 -10.70 14.87 -1.15
N SER A 46 -12.00 14.62 -1.02
CA SER A 46 -12.90 14.32 -2.15
C SER A 46 -12.89 15.40 -3.25
N ALA A 47 -12.57 16.65 -2.90
CA ALA A 47 -12.43 17.76 -3.85
C ALA A 47 -10.98 17.96 -4.38
N SER A 48 -10.07 17.10 -4.03
CA SER A 48 -8.62 17.20 -4.34
C SER A 48 -8.10 15.89 -4.95
N LEU A 49 -8.96 15.12 -5.62
CA LEU A 49 -8.60 13.83 -6.19
C LEU A 49 -8.16 13.97 -7.63
N ASN A 50 -7.00 13.42 -7.93
CA ASN A 50 -6.56 13.14 -9.29
C ASN A 50 -6.67 11.65 -9.58
N TYR A 51 -7.15 11.32 -10.78
CA TYR A 51 -7.39 9.97 -11.24
C TYR A 51 -6.43 9.66 -12.39
N PHE A 52 -5.58 8.65 -12.21
CA PHE A 52 -4.62 8.21 -13.20
C PHE A 52 -4.94 6.80 -13.69
N GLU A 53 -4.98 6.64 -14.99
CA GLU A 53 -5.15 5.36 -15.66
C GLU A 53 -3.88 5.03 -16.41
N ILE A 54 -3.27 3.89 -16.08
CA ILE A 54 -1.99 3.52 -16.64
C ILE A 54 -2.03 2.04 -16.99
N THR A 55 -1.67 1.73 -18.22
CA THR A 55 -1.50 0.36 -18.71
C THR A 55 -0.04 0.10 -18.94
N TYR A 56 0.51 -0.97 -18.36
CA TYR A 56 1.89 -1.39 -18.53
C TYR A 56 1.99 -2.76 -19.17
N ASP A 57 3.09 -2.99 -19.91
CA ASP A 57 3.47 -4.32 -20.38
C ASP A 57 3.82 -5.21 -19.18
N ALA A 58 3.19 -6.37 -19.12
CA ALA A 58 3.35 -7.33 -18.02
C ALA A 58 4.35 -8.45 -18.34
N GLY A 59 4.97 -8.45 -19.52
CA GLY A 59 5.85 -9.54 -19.98
C GLY A 59 7.01 -9.79 -19.03
N GLU A 60 7.68 -8.74 -18.55
CA GLU A 60 8.80 -8.90 -17.62
C GLU A 60 8.33 -9.34 -16.22
N ILE A 61 7.13 -8.92 -15.78
CA ILE A 61 6.52 -9.37 -14.52
C ILE A 61 6.27 -10.87 -14.57
N LEU A 62 5.68 -11.37 -15.66
CA LEU A 62 5.39 -12.78 -15.88
C LEU A 62 6.66 -13.61 -15.85
N LYS A 63 7.68 -13.22 -16.63
CA LYS A 63 8.98 -13.91 -16.68
C LYS A 63 9.66 -13.94 -15.29
N TYR A 64 9.61 -12.82 -14.57
CA TYR A 64 10.20 -12.71 -13.24
C TYR A 64 9.53 -13.65 -12.26
N LEU A 65 8.19 -13.62 -12.16
CA LEU A 65 7.45 -14.47 -11.24
C LEU A 65 7.57 -15.96 -11.59
N ASP A 66 7.55 -16.31 -12.88
CA ASP A 66 7.79 -17.68 -13.35
C ASP A 66 9.20 -18.16 -12.97
N GLY A 67 10.21 -17.31 -13.14
CA GLY A 67 11.58 -17.62 -12.75
C GLY A 67 11.72 -17.83 -11.25
N LYS A 68 11.12 -16.96 -10.43
CA LYS A 68 11.11 -17.08 -8.96
C LYS A 68 10.40 -18.37 -8.51
N ASN A 69 9.26 -18.70 -9.10
CA ASN A 69 8.48 -19.89 -8.73
C ASN A 69 9.18 -21.19 -9.15
N ARG A 70 9.83 -21.25 -10.34
CA ARG A 70 10.67 -22.39 -10.71
C ARG A 70 11.82 -22.60 -9.74
N ASN A 71 12.52 -21.51 -9.37
CA ASN A 71 13.62 -21.61 -8.41
C ASN A 71 13.14 -22.10 -7.04
N LEU A 72 11.93 -21.69 -6.62
CA LEU A 72 11.31 -22.15 -5.37
C LEU A 72 10.94 -23.64 -5.41
N GLU A 73 10.51 -24.14 -6.56
CA GLU A 73 10.21 -25.57 -6.78
C GLU A 73 11.50 -26.41 -6.80
N GLU A 74 12.54 -25.96 -7.52
CA GLU A 74 13.84 -26.64 -7.61
C GLU A 74 14.56 -26.71 -6.27
N ASN A 75 14.42 -25.67 -5.42
CA ASN A 75 15.04 -25.54 -4.11
C ASN A 75 13.99 -25.65 -2.99
N PHE A 76 13.07 -26.61 -3.10
CA PHE A 76 11.96 -26.74 -2.18
C PHE A 76 12.42 -26.90 -0.73
N ASP A 77 12.02 -25.96 0.15
CA ASP A 77 12.18 -26.04 1.60
C ASP A 77 10.79 -26.12 2.26
N PRO A 78 10.47 -27.22 2.96
CA PRO A 78 9.18 -27.34 3.66
C PRO A 78 8.98 -26.28 4.74
N ASN A 79 10.06 -25.70 5.29
CA ASN A 79 9.99 -24.69 6.34
C ASN A 79 9.86 -23.27 5.78
N ASN A 80 10.07 -23.06 4.47
CA ASN A 80 9.86 -21.76 3.86
C ASN A 80 8.36 -21.43 3.86
N PRO A 81 7.90 -20.34 4.51
CA PRO A 81 6.49 -19.97 4.51
C PRO A 81 6.00 -19.53 3.12
N ILE A 82 6.88 -19.00 2.27
CA ILE A 82 6.54 -18.63 0.89
C ILE A 82 6.49 -19.92 0.06
N LYS A 83 5.28 -20.34 -0.32
CA LYS A 83 5.06 -21.51 -1.19
C LYS A 83 4.93 -21.13 -2.66
N GLN A 84 4.63 -19.86 -2.94
CA GLN A 84 4.48 -19.32 -4.29
C GLN A 84 4.62 -17.79 -4.23
N TYR A 85 5.35 -17.22 -5.19
CA TYR A 85 5.35 -15.78 -5.42
C TYR A 85 4.12 -15.40 -6.23
N THR A 86 3.28 -14.55 -5.66
CA THR A 86 1.98 -14.16 -6.25
C THR A 86 2.03 -12.75 -6.84
N TYR A 87 1.09 -12.44 -7.73
CA TYR A 87 0.91 -11.06 -8.23
C TYR A 87 0.62 -10.07 -7.10
N THR A 88 -0.17 -10.46 -6.10
CA THR A 88 -0.46 -9.61 -4.93
C THR A 88 0.82 -9.25 -4.19
N GLN A 89 1.68 -10.24 -3.91
CA GLN A 89 2.98 -10.03 -3.28
C GLN A 89 3.86 -9.10 -4.12
N PHE A 90 3.93 -9.33 -5.43
CA PHE A 90 4.70 -8.50 -6.35
C PHE A 90 4.23 -7.03 -6.33
N PHE A 91 2.92 -6.78 -6.49
CA PHE A 91 2.39 -5.42 -6.52
C PHE A 91 2.51 -4.72 -5.17
N MET A 92 2.37 -5.43 -4.06
CA MET A 92 2.61 -4.84 -2.74
C MET A 92 4.08 -4.47 -2.53
N THR A 93 5.01 -5.33 -2.98
CA THR A 93 6.45 -5.01 -2.95
C THR A 93 6.76 -3.79 -3.81
N LEU A 94 6.17 -3.70 -4.99
CA LEU A 94 6.28 -2.55 -5.89
C LEU A 94 5.80 -1.27 -5.19
N ILE A 95 4.64 -1.30 -4.52
CA ILE A 95 4.11 -0.17 -3.76
C ILE A 95 5.07 0.23 -2.63
N VAL A 96 5.56 -0.73 -1.84
CA VAL A 96 6.53 -0.46 -0.76
C VAL A 96 7.78 0.21 -1.33
N ARG A 97 8.33 -0.31 -2.44
CA ARG A 97 9.50 0.23 -3.12
C ARG A 97 9.26 1.66 -3.61
N MET A 98 8.10 1.90 -4.23
CA MET A 98 7.69 3.22 -4.70
C MET A 98 7.59 4.24 -3.56
N PHE A 99 6.95 3.87 -2.44
CA PHE A 99 6.79 4.76 -1.28
C PHE A 99 8.12 5.01 -0.56
N ALA A 100 9.03 4.04 -0.59
CA ALA A 100 10.37 4.19 -0.06
C ALA A 100 11.22 5.17 -0.87
N LEU A 101 11.24 5.03 -2.20
CA LEU A 101 12.04 5.85 -3.10
C LEU A 101 11.40 7.22 -3.41
N ARG A 102 10.08 7.34 -3.26
CA ARG A 102 9.30 8.55 -3.50
C ARG A 102 8.54 8.96 -2.24
N PRO A 103 9.22 9.46 -1.19
CA PRO A 103 8.64 9.64 0.14
C PRO A 103 7.44 10.59 0.18
N ARG A 104 7.28 11.55 -0.76
CA ARG A 104 6.10 12.42 -0.80
C ARG A 104 4.81 11.66 -1.09
N LEU A 105 4.87 10.47 -1.73
CA LEU A 105 3.71 9.60 -1.87
C LEU A 105 3.16 9.14 -0.51
N ASN A 106 4.03 9.10 0.51
CA ASN A 106 3.67 8.71 1.87
C ASN A 106 3.36 9.90 2.79
N ARG A 107 2.84 10.99 2.21
CA ARG A 107 2.33 12.15 2.93
C ARG A 107 0.82 12.10 3.09
N PHE A 108 0.32 12.87 4.03
CA PHE A 108 -1.12 13.10 4.20
C PHE A 108 -1.40 14.50 4.73
N VAL A 109 -2.65 14.92 4.59
CA VAL A 109 -3.14 16.19 5.11
C VAL A 109 -4.04 15.94 6.33
N SER A 110 -3.73 16.61 7.43
CA SER A 110 -4.58 16.64 8.62
C SER A 110 -4.52 18.03 9.25
N ARG A 111 -5.67 18.53 9.73
CA ARG A 111 -5.75 19.85 10.36
C ARG A 111 -5.09 20.98 9.55
N LYS A 112 -5.30 20.98 8.23
CA LYS A 112 -4.71 21.94 7.28
C LYS A 112 -3.17 21.97 7.28
N ASN A 113 -2.52 20.88 7.70
CA ASN A 113 -1.08 20.72 7.65
C ASN A 113 -0.73 19.46 6.89
N ILE A 114 0.45 19.46 6.26
CA ILE A 114 1.02 18.30 5.58
C ILE A 114 1.91 17.54 6.56
N TYR A 115 1.73 16.25 6.59
CA TYR A 115 2.46 15.32 7.45
C TYR A 115 3.17 14.27 6.60
N GLN A 116 4.33 13.82 7.07
CA GLN A 116 5.02 12.64 6.57
C GLN A 116 4.71 11.45 7.48
N ARG A 117 4.35 10.30 6.91
CA ARG A 117 4.10 9.09 7.70
C ARG A 117 5.38 8.52 8.29
N HIS A 118 5.25 7.88 9.45
CA HIS A 118 6.34 7.16 10.09
C HIS A 118 6.70 5.88 9.33
N ASN A 119 5.69 5.11 8.93
CA ASN A 119 5.80 3.80 8.31
C ASN A 119 5.17 3.78 6.92
N ILE A 120 5.39 2.71 6.17
CA ILE A 120 4.62 2.36 4.98
C ILE A 120 3.59 1.33 5.42
N GLU A 121 2.32 1.70 5.36
CA GLU A 121 1.18 0.88 5.77
C GLU A 121 0.25 0.66 4.59
N ILE A 122 0.06 -0.60 4.19
CA ILE A 122 -0.84 -0.96 3.09
C ILE A 122 -2.11 -1.58 3.68
N ALA A 123 -3.25 -0.96 3.39
CA ALA A 123 -4.55 -1.51 3.71
C ALA A 123 -5.10 -2.28 2.50
N TYR A 124 -5.64 -3.47 2.75
CA TYR A 124 -6.24 -4.31 1.71
C TYR A 124 -7.31 -5.22 2.29
N VAL A 125 -8.09 -5.84 1.42
CA VAL A 125 -9.18 -6.75 1.81
C VAL A 125 -8.75 -8.18 1.53
N LEU A 126 -8.96 -9.04 2.52
CA LEU A 126 -8.86 -10.49 2.40
C LEU A 126 -10.26 -11.09 2.50
N LYS A 127 -10.65 -11.91 1.53
CA LYS A 127 -11.85 -12.74 1.65
C LYS A 127 -11.48 -14.09 2.26
N LYS A 128 -12.25 -14.54 3.25
CA LYS A 128 -12.12 -15.91 3.80
C LYS A 128 -12.52 -16.94 2.76
N ASP A 129 -13.60 -16.66 2.02
CA ASP A 129 -14.11 -17.48 0.91
C ASP A 129 -14.48 -16.61 -0.28
N PHE A 130 -14.24 -17.10 -1.50
CA PHE A 130 -14.64 -16.44 -2.74
C PHE A 130 -16.11 -16.78 -3.08
N SER A 131 -17.03 -16.38 -2.20
CA SER A 131 -18.48 -16.46 -2.39
C SER A 131 -19.12 -15.09 -2.15
N ASP A 132 -20.38 -14.91 -2.60
CA ASP A 132 -21.11 -13.65 -2.42
C ASP A 132 -21.31 -13.33 -0.93
N ASP A 133 -21.52 -14.37 -0.11
CA ASP A 133 -21.70 -14.27 1.34
C ASP A 133 -20.36 -14.42 2.12
N GLY A 134 -19.23 -14.54 1.40
CA GLY A 134 -17.90 -14.70 2.00
C GLY A 134 -17.52 -13.51 2.86
N GLU A 135 -17.17 -13.77 4.12
CA GLU A 135 -16.76 -12.75 5.08
C GLU A 135 -15.51 -12.01 4.61
N GLU A 136 -15.61 -10.69 4.54
CA GLU A 136 -14.49 -9.81 4.18
C GLU A 136 -13.77 -9.33 5.45
N SER A 137 -12.46 -9.55 5.48
CA SER A 137 -11.60 -9.00 6.52
C SER A 137 -10.71 -7.92 5.94
N THR A 138 -10.74 -6.73 6.53
CA THR A 138 -9.82 -5.66 6.17
C THR A 138 -8.55 -5.77 7.02
N THR A 139 -7.41 -5.70 6.37
CA THR A 139 -6.09 -5.83 7.01
C THR A 139 -5.23 -4.63 6.70
N VAL A 140 -4.39 -4.24 7.66
CA VAL A 140 -3.36 -3.21 7.48
C VAL A 140 -2.02 -3.78 7.89
N ASP A 141 -1.14 -3.96 6.92
CA ASP A 141 0.22 -4.40 7.16
C ASP A 141 1.20 -3.25 7.11
N THR A 142 2.22 -3.33 7.96
CA THR A 142 3.30 -2.36 8.06
C THR A 142 4.57 -2.95 7.50
N PHE A 143 5.20 -2.22 6.58
CA PHE A 143 6.41 -2.64 5.88
C PHE A 143 7.57 -1.71 6.21
N GLU A 144 8.76 -2.29 6.31
CA GLU A 144 10.00 -1.54 6.38
C GLU A 144 10.30 -0.90 5.02
N ARG A 145 10.93 0.28 5.03
CA ARG A 145 11.19 1.03 3.79
C ARG A 145 12.18 0.33 2.86
N ASP A 146 13.04 -0.52 3.38
CA ASP A 146 14.04 -1.29 2.64
C ASP A 146 13.58 -2.72 2.28
N SER A 147 12.35 -3.09 2.60
CA SER A 147 11.82 -4.44 2.35
C SER A 147 11.94 -4.86 0.90
N ASN A 148 12.35 -6.11 0.71
CA ASN A 148 12.38 -6.80 -0.58
C ASN A 148 11.14 -7.69 -0.75
N ILE A 149 11.07 -8.44 -1.85
CA ILE A 149 9.92 -9.27 -2.16
C ILE A 149 9.70 -10.39 -1.14
N ASP A 150 10.76 -10.95 -0.57
CA ASP A 150 10.66 -12.03 0.41
C ASP A 150 10.13 -11.51 1.75
N ASP A 151 10.63 -10.33 2.19
CA ASP A 151 10.12 -9.68 3.40
C ASP A 151 8.61 -9.41 3.33
N VAL A 152 8.15 -8.90 2.18
CA VAL A 152 6.73 -8.66 1.93
C VAL A 152 5.96 -9.98 1.91
N GLY A 153 6.53 -11.03 1.31
CA GLY A 153 5.93 -12.37 1.29
C GLY A 153 5.73 -12.96 2.68
N TYR A 154 6.70 -12.82 3.58
CA TYR A 154 6.59 -13.28 4.97
C TYR A 154 5.48 -12.56 5.72
N ILE A 155 5.40 -11.23 5.60
CA ILE A 155 4.35 -10.44 6.24
C ILE A 155 2.96 -10.85 5.72
N LEU A 156 2.80 -10.98 4.39
CA LEU A 156 1.54 -11.42 3.78
C LEU A 156 1.13 -12.82 4.22
N HIS A 157 2.08 -13.76 4.27
CA HIS A 157 1.81 -15.11 4.75
C HIS A 157 1.26 -15.09 6.18
N ASP A 158 1.91 -14.36 7.09
CA ASP A 158 1.50 -14.27 8.49
C ASP A 158 0.13 -13.61 8.63
N SER A 159 -0.16 -12.57 7.85
CA SER A 159 -1.46 -11.90 7.83
C SER A 159 -2.57 -12.81 7.30
N ILE A 160 -2.35 -13.50 6.18
CA ILE A 160 -3.31 -14.47 5.62
C ILE A 160 -3.56 -15.60 6.61
N LYS A 161 -2.51 -16.12 7.24
CA LYS A 161 -2.61 -17.18 8.24
C LYS A 161 -3.42 -16.71 9.44
N SER A 162 -3.14 -15.51 9.95
CA SER A 162 -3.88 -14.94 11.08
C SER A 162 -5.38 -14.78 10.78
N VAL A 163 -5.75 -14.31 9.59
CA VAL A 163 -7.16 -14.16 9.17
C VAL A 163 -7.86 -15.51 9.04
N LYS A 164 -7.16 -16.56 8.54
CA LYS A 164 -7.73 -17.89 8.37
C LYS A 164 -7.86 -18.68 9.68
N GLU A 165 -6.88 -18.54 10.58
CA GLU A 165 -6.81 -19.30 11.83
C GLU A 165 -7.56 -18.62 12.99
N THR A 166 -7.81 -17.32 12.91
CA THR A 166 -8.49 -16.58 13.98
C THR A 166 -10.00 -16.80 13.87
N THR A 167 -10.49 -17.83 14.58
CA THR A 167 -11.92 -18.01 14.89
C THR A 167 -12.42 -16.98 15.89
N ASP A 168 -11.51 -16.31 16.59
CA ASP A 168 -11.77 -15.37 17.69
C ASP A 168 -11.26 -13.98 17.28
N ASP A 169 -11.92 -13.38 16.27
CA ASP A 169 -11.57 -12.03 15.81
C ASP A 169 -12.06 -10.98 16.82
N LYS A 170 -11.19 -10.69 17.82
CA LYS A 170 -11.46 -9.63 18.83
C LYS A 170 -11.81 -8.28 18.20
N SER A 171 -11.44 -8.05 16.96
CA SER A 171 -11.76 -6.85 16.21
C SER A 171 -13.19 -6.92 15.66
N GLY A 172 -13.58 -8.07 15.12
CA GLY A 172 -14.95 -8.39 14.72
C GLY A 172 -15.89 -8.37 15.91
N ASP A 173 -15.53 -9.04 17.02
CA ASP A 173 -16.30 -9.04 18.25
C ASP A 173 -16.55 -7.63 18.81
N PHE A 174 -15.55 -6.75 18.71
CA PHE A 174 -15.70 -5.35 19.11
C PHE A 174 -16.70 -4.62 18.21
N VAL A 175 -16.61 -4.79 16.90
CA VAL A 175 -17.55 -4.19 15.92
C VAL A 175 -18.94 -4.74 16.15
N ASP A 176 -19.10 -6.07 16.29
CA ASP A 176 -20.38 -6.72 16.53
C ASP A 176 -21.02 -6.27 17.84
N THR A 177 -20.22 -6.09 18.89
CA THR A 177 -20.70 -5.57 20.18
C THR A 177 -21.14 -4.11 20.04
N LEU A 178 -20.37 -3.30 19.31
CA LEU A 178 -20.70 -1.91 19.03
C LEU A 178 -22.00 -1.79 18.23
N MET A 179 -22.19 -2.65 17.23
CA MET A 179 -23.39 -2.64 16.37
C MET A 179 -24.67 -3.08 17.04
N LYS A 180 -24.60 -3.73 18.22
CA LYS A 180 -25.76 -4.05 19.06
C LYS A 180 -26.31 -2.83 19.83
N LEU A 181 -25.54 -1.73 19.88
CA LEU A 181 -25.93 -0.51 20.56
C LEU A 181 -26.86 0.34 19.70
N PRO A 182 -27.73 1.17 20.32
CA PRO A 182 -28.55 2.13 19.58
C PRO A 182 -27.71 3.12 18.74
N ASN A 183 -28.20 3.51 17.59
CA ASN A 183 -27.48 4.36 16.62
C ASN A 183 -26.90 5.65 17.21
N PHE A 184 -27.60 6.28 18.18
CA PHE A 184 -27.08 7.50 18.82
C PHE A 184 -25.83 7.26 19.65
N ILE A 185 -25.70 6.06 20.27
CA ILE A 185 -24.51 5.67 21.02
C ILE A 185 -23.37 5.38 20.04
N ILE A 186 -23.65 4.66 18.95
CA ILE A 186 -22.66 4.39 17.91
C ILE A 186 -22.13 5.71 17.34
N THR A 187 -23.01 6.66 17.03
CA THR A 187 -22.65 7.99 16.54
C THR A 187 -21.76 8.75 17.53
N PHE A 188 -22.10 8.68 18.81
CA PHE A 188 -21.31 9.34 19.87
C PHE A 188 -19.91 8.70 20.02
N VAL A 189 -19.83 7.37 20.01
CA VAL A 189 -18.57 6.64 20.10
C VAL A 189 -17.68 6.93 18.87
N THR A 190 -18.24 6.87 17.66
CA THR A 190 -17.50 7.19 16.43
C THR A 190 -17.03 8.64 16.41
N TRP A 191 -17.86 9.59 16.91
CA TRP A 191 -17.45 10.98 17.06
C TRP A 191 -16.27 11.14 18.03
N ILE A 192 -16.27 10.43 19.19
CA ILE A 192 -15.11 10.43 20.10
C ILE A 192 -13.86 9.93 19.38
N PHE A 193 -13.96 8.84 18.61
CA PHE A 193 -12.83 8.32 17.86
C PHE A 193 -12.32 9.32 16.82
N ASP A 194 -13.20 9.98 16.08
CA ASP A 194 -12.82 11.01 15.13
C ASP A 194 -12.12 12.19 15.80
N VAL A 195 -12.57 12.61 17.00
CA VAL A 195 -11.90 13.63 17.81
C VAL A 195 -10.51 13.17 18.25
N LEU A 196 -10.37 11.93 18.73
CA LEU A 196 -9.07 11.38 19.12
C LEU A 196 -8.10 11.32 17.95
N ILE A 197 -8.54 10.83 16.80
CA ILE A 197 -7.74 10.80 15.55
C ILE A 197 -7.39 12.22 15.12
N TYR A 198 -8.34 13.16 15.23
CA TYR A 198 -8.10 14.57 14.90
C TYR A 198 -6.99 15.17 15.76
N ILE A 199 -6.93 14.90 17.04
CA ILE A 199 -5.84 15.36 17.92
C ILE A 199 -4.53 14.57 17.76
N GLY A 200 -4.54 13.50 16.97
CA GLY A 200 -3.35 12.70 16.65
C GLY A 200 -3.12 11.49 17.54
N TYR A 201 -4.14 11.05 18.24
CA TYR A 201 -4.16 9.84 19.05
C TYR A 201 -5.06 8.80 18.40
N CYS A 202 -4.60 7.56 18.31
CA CYS A 202 -5.42 6.43 17.85
C CYS A 202 -5.23 5.26 18.80
N PRO A 203 -6.31 4.77 19.45
CA PRO A 203 -6.27 3.57 20.27
C PRO A 203 -5.77 2.35 19.46
N ALA A 204 -5.05 1.44 20.13
CA ALA A 204 -4.44 0.29 19.45
C ALA A 204 -5.48 -0.61 18.74
N VAL A 205 -6.68 -0.76 19.33
CA VAL A 205 -7.78 -1.50 18.73
C VAL A 205 -8.20 -0.90 17.39
N LEU A 206 -8.34 0.44 17.33
CA LEU A 206 -8.76 1.12 16.10
C LEU A 206 -7.72 1.08 14.99
N ARG A 207 -6.42 1.04 15.32
CA ARG A 207 -5.36 0.97 14.28
C ARG A 207 -5.44 -0.27 13.42
N LYS A 208 -5.96 -1.36 13.99
CA LYS A 208 -6.11 -2.63 13.26
C LYS A 208 -7.34 -2.66 12.38
N ILE A 209 -8.39 -1.91 12.77
CA ILE A 209 -9.70 -1.92 12.12
C ILE A 209 -9.83 -0.76 11.12
N ASP A 210 -9.26 0.43 11.45
CA ASP A 210 -9.43 1.64 10.64
C ASP A 210 -8.40 1.71 9.51
N THR A 211 -8.72 1.08 8.40
CA THR A 211 -7.91 1.08 7.17
C THR A 211 -7.71 2.47 6.57
N MET A 212 -8.57 3.43 6.93
CA MET A 212 -8.52 4.81 6.39
C MET A 212 -7.34 5.63 6.93
N GLN A 213 -6.58 5.09 7.89
CA GLN A 213 -5.37 5.72 8.41
C GLN A 213 -4.08 5.17 7.77
N SER A 214 -4.18 4.29 6.79
CA SER A 214 -3.03 3.69 6.09
C SER A 214 -2.32 4.65 5.12
N SER A 215 -1.15 4.25 4.63
CA SER A 215 -0.42 4.96 3.57
C SER A 215 -1.15 4.90 2.25
N VAL A 216 -1.64 3.71 1.92
CA VAL A 216 -2.34 3.40 0.68
C VAL A 216 -3.37 2.31 0.93
N MET A 217 -4.49 2.41 0.23
CA MET A 217 -5.45 1.32 0.07
C MET A 217 -5.12 0.60 -1.25
N PHE A 218 -5.01 -0.71 -1.20
CA PHE A 218 -4.67 -1.55 -2.34
C PHE A 218 -5.75 -2.61 -2.60
N ALA A 219 -6.21 -2.69 -3.85
CA ALA A 219 -7.17 -3.68 -4.30
C ALA A 219 -6.63 -4.42 -5.53
N ASN A 220 -6.34 -5.72 -5.38
CA ASN A 220 -6.03 -6.60 -6.50
C ASN A 220 -7.32 -7.22 -7.04
N LEU A 221 -8.01 -6.51 -7.92
CA LEU A 221 -9.25 -6.98 -8.53
C LEU A 221 -9.01 -8.06 -9.60
N GLY A 222 -7.77 -8.16 -10.10
CA GLY A 222 -7.35 -9.25 -10.96
C GLY A 222 -7.42 -10.62 -10.29
N SER A 223 -7.28 -10.70 -8.97
CA SER A 223 -7.41 -11.95 -8.20
C SER A 223 -8.83 -12.52 -8.22
N ILE A 224 -9.84 -11.68 -8.42
CA ILE A 224 -11.25 -12.07 -8.58
C ILE A 224 -11.70 -12.08 -10.05
N GLY A 225 -10.75 -11.97 -10.99
CA GLY A 225 -10.99 -12.13 -12.44
C GLY A 225 -11.41 -10.84 -13.18
N LEU A 226 -11.39 -9.67 -12.56
CA LEU A 226 -11.76 -8.42 -13.20
C LEU A 226 -10.63 -7.91 -14.10
N GLU A 227 -10.89 -7.77 -15.41
CA GLU A 227 -9.89 -7.28 -16.38
C GLU A 227 -9.77 -5.76 -16.34
N GLY A 228 -10.87 -5.04 -16.41
CA GLY A 228 -10.90 -3.59 -16.30
C GLY A 228 -11.20 -3.16 -14.86
N THR A 229 -10.23 -2.57 -14.17
CA THR A 229 -10.45 -2.13 -12.80
C THR A 229 -11.04 -0.72 -12.77
N PRO A 230 -12.03 -0.44 -11.90
CA PRO A 230 -12.54 0.92 -11.70
C PRO A 230 -11.60 1.72 -10.81
N HIS A 231 -11.71 3.05 -10.91
CA HIS A 231 -11.16 3.92 -9.88
C HIS A 231 -11.99 3.81 -8.60
N HIS A 232 -11.31 3.72 -7.48
CA HIS A 232 -11.94 3.86 -6.18
C HIS A 232 -11.68 5.28 -5.64
N HIS A 233 -12.71 5.91 -5.08
CA HIS A 233 -12.58 7.22 -4.45
C HIS A 233 -11.85 7.11 -3.10
N LEU A 234 -11.27 8.22 -2.64
CA LEU A 234 -10.76 8.35 -1.29
C LEU A 234 -11.81 9.00 -0.38
N TYR A 235 -11.91 8.51 0.83
CA TYR A 235 -12.85 9.02 1.82
C TYR A 235 -12.35 10.33 2.46
N ASP A 236 -13.25 11.23 2.81
CA ASP A 236 -12.90 12.44 3.57
C ASP A 236 -12.48 12.10 5.01
N ARG A 237 -13.03 11.00 5.57
CA ARG A 237 -12.59 10.45 6.85
C ARG A 237 -11.22 9.78 6.72
N GLY A 238 -10.41 9.88 7.78
CA GLY A 238 -9.08 9.27 7.82
C GLY A 238 -7.99 10.12 7.16
N THR A 239 -6.85 9.51 6.91
CA THR A 239 -5.65 10.17 6.38
C THR A 239 -5.04 9.47 5.17
N CYS A 240 -5.64 8.39 4.67
CA CYS A 240 -5.18 7.68 3.46
C CYS A 240 -5.24 8.62 2.26
N SER A 241 -4.13 8.77 1.55
CA SER A 241 -3.99 9.74 0.44
C SER A 241 -3.89 9.09 -0.94
N ILE A 242 -3.81 7.76 -1.02
CA ILE A 242 -3.67 7.04 -2.29
C ILE A 242 -4.52 5.77 -2.23
N PHE A 243 -5.25 5.49 -3.32
CA PHE A 243 -5.89 4.21 -3.59
C PHE A 243 -5.34 3.66 -4.89
N ILE A 244 -4.90 2.40 -4.89
CA ILE A 244 -4.40 1.71 -6.07
C ILE A 244 -5.25 0.47 -6.29
N SER A 245 -5.89 0.38 -7.45
CA SER A 245 -6.50 -0.86 -7.91
C SER A 245 -5.78 -1.41 -9.13
N VAL A 246 -5.60 -2.73 -9.16
CA VAL A 246 -4.90 -3.44 -10.21
C VAL A 246 -5.85 -4.49 -10.80
N GLY A 247 -5.97 -4.49 -12.13
CA GLY A 247 -6.76 -5.45 -12.87
C GLY A 247 -6.02 -6.76 -13.13
N ARG A 248 -6.73 -7.71 -13.74
CA ARG A 248 -6.15 -8.96 -14.24
C ARG A 248 -5.19 -8.67 -15.39
N ILE A 249 -4.06 -9.38 -15.45
CA ILE A 249 -3.21 -9.37 -16.62
C ILE A 249 -4.01 -9.97 -17.79
N ARG A 250 -4.05 -9.24 -18.89
CA ARG A 250 -4.83 -9.58 -20.08
C ARG A 250 -4.03 -9.34 -21.34
N LYS A 251 -4.40 -10.02 -22.42
CA LYS A 251 -3.82 -9.79 -23.72
C LYS A 251 -4.46 -8.58 -24.41
N GLN A 252 -3.62 -7.69 -24.91
CA GLN A 252 -4.04 -6.52 -25.68
C GLN A 252 -3.35 -6.51 -27.03
N LYS A 253 -4.14 -6.20 -28.07
CA LYS A 253 -3.63 -6.10 -29.44
C LYS A 253 -3.15 -4.68 -29.69
N TYR A 254 -1.95 -4.58 -30.27
CA TYR A 254 -1.33 -3.34 -30.72
C TYR A 254 -1.04 -3.41 -32.19
N LEU A 255 -1.12 -2.30 -32.90
CA LEU A 255 -0.65 -2.19 -34.27
C LEU A 255 0.85 -1.89 -34.26
N GLY A 256 1.66 -2.91 -34.55
CA GLY A 256 3.09 -2.80 -34.67
C GLY A 256 3.53 -2.56 -36.13
N GLU A 257 4.83 -2.40 -36.35
CA GLU A 257 5.39 -2.17 -37.69
C GLU A 257 5.16 -3.35 -38.68
N ASN A 258 5.09 -4.59 -38.14
CA ASN A 258 4.93 -5.81 -38.90
C ASN A 258 3.50 -6.40 -38.84
N GLY A 259 2.52 -5.64 -38.36
CA GLY A 259 1.15 -6.10 -38.23
C GLY A 259 0.64 -6.04 -36.78
N VAL A 260 -0.38 -6.86 -36.47
CA VAL A 260 -0.96 -6.89 -35.12
C VAL A 260 -0.10 -7.72 -34.19
N GLU A 261 0.36 -7.11 -33.10
CA GLU A 261 1.10 -7.76 -32.03
C GLU A 261 0.19 -7.92 -30.81
N GLU A 262 0.27 -9.05 -30.12
CA GLU A 262 -0.37 -9.25 -28.82
C GLU A 262 0.67 -9.11 -27.70
N ARG A 263 0.31 -8.33 -26.65
CA ARG A 263 1.12 -8.16 -25.45
C ARG A 263 0.28 -8.41 -24.21
N ASP A 264 0.90 -9.01 -23.21
CA ASP A 264 0.31 -9.13 -21.89
C ASP A 264 0.43 -7.78 -21.19
N VAL A 265 -0.69 -7.25 -20.72
CA VAL A 265 -0.74 -5.93 -20.06
C VAL A 265 -1.47 -5.99 -18.73
N VAL A 266 -1.13 -5.06 -17.86
CA VAL A 266 -1.79 -4.86 -16.57
C VAL A 266 -2.23 -3.41 -16.44
N ASP A 267 -3.47 -3.22 -15.99
CA ASP A 267 -4.07 -1.91 -15.78
C ASP A 267 -3.97 -1.50 -14.31
N PHE A 268 -3.46 -0.28 -14.09
CA PHE A 268 -3.46 0.40 -12.80
C PHE A 268 -4.45 1.57 -12.85
N LYS A 269 -5.33 1.64 -11.87
CA LYS A 269 -6.18 2.79 -11.60
C LYS A 269 -5.77 3.38 -10.26
N ILE A 270 -5.25 4.59 -10.29
CA ILE A 270 -4.65 5.22 -9.12
C ILE A 270 -5.40 6.50 -8.83
N THR A 271 -5.98 6.58 -7.63
CA THR A 271 -6.61 7.80 -7.11
C THR A 271 -5.70 8.41 -6.07
N MET A 272 -5.33 9.68 -6.25
CA MET A 272 -4.35 10.36 -5.41
C MET A 272 -4.89 11.71 -4.93
N ASP A 273 -4.60 12.03 -3.68
CA ASP A 273 -4.84 13.35 -3.10
C ASP A 273 -3.74 14.32 -3.58
N GLU A 274 -4.07 15.27 -4.47
CA GLU A 274 -3.09 16.21 -5.04
C GLU A 274 -2.46 17.16 -4.02
N ARG A 275 -2.99 17.23 -2.81
CA ARG A 275 -2.43 18.07 -1.74
C ARG A 275 -1.11 17.56 -1.18
N ILE A 276 -0.75 16.28 -1.43
CA ILE A 276 0.47 15.66 -0.89
C ILE A 276 1.70 15.96 -1.73
N ALA A 277 1.53 16.11 -3.05
CA ALA A 277 2.61 16.40 -4.00
C ALA A 277 2.03 17.03 -5.27
N ASP A 278 2.88 17.67 -6.04
CA ASP A 278 2.52 18.27 -7.34
C ASP A 278 2.50 17.23 -8.48
N GLY A 279 1.88 17.61 -9.61
CA GLY A 279 1.73 16.73 -10.77
C GLY A 279 3.08 16.28 -11.36
N PHE A 280 4.12 17.12 -11.33
CA PHE A 280 5.45 16.73 -11.81
C PHE A 280 6.05 15.62 -10.95
N TYR A 281 5.84 15.67 -9.63
CA TYR A 281 6.28 14.62 -8.72
C TYR A 281 5.57 13.30 -9.02
N PHE A 282 4.28 13.34 -9.34
CA PHE A 282 3.51 12.14 -9.70
C PHE A 282 4.01 11.54 -11.03
N VAL A 283 4.21 12.36 -12.06
CA VAL A 283 4.75 11.88 -13.35
C VAL A 283 6.10 11.20 -13.16
N LYS A 284 7.02 11.82 -12.41
CA LYS A 284 8.31 11.20 -12.09
C LYS A 284 8.20 9.93 -11.24
N SER A 285 7.14 9.80 -10.48
CA SER A 285 6.87 8.54 -9.76
C SER A 285 6.39 7.44 -10.70
N PHE A 286 5.61 7.79 -11.73
CA PHE A 286 5.18 6.82 -12.74
C PHE A 286 6.32 6.38 -13.69
N GLU A 287 7.28 7.27 -14.00
CA GLU A 287 8.51 6.91 -14.70
C GLU A 287 9.32 5.86 -13.90
N LEU A 288 9.49 6.06 -12.59
CA LEU A 288 10.13 5.10 -11.71
C LEU A 288 9.33 3.79 -11.61
N LEU A 289 7.99 3.87 -11.53
CA LEU A 289 7.13 2.70 -11.56
C LEU A 289 7.40 1.85 -12.81
N LYS A 290 7.45 2.50 -13.99
CA LYS A 290 7.77 1.82 -15.24
C LYS A 290 9.16 1.18 -15.23
N GLU A 291 10.17 1.89 -14.73
CA GLU A 291 11.54 1.37 -14.62
C GLU A 291 11.60 0.09 -13.76
N ILE A 292 10.85 0.05 -12.65
CA ILE A 292 10.78 -1.14 -11.79
C ILE A 292 10.05 -2.28 -12.49
N LEU A 293 8.98 -1.98 -13.23
CA LEU A 293 8.22 -2.99 -13.98
C LEU A 293 9.03 -3.59 -15.14
N ASP A 294 9.85 -2.75 -15.80
CA ASP A 294 10.77 -3.20 -16.85
C ASP A 294 11.96 -4.01 -16.28
N ASN A 295 12.31 -3.83 -15.00
CA ASN A 295 13.43 -4.50 -14.34
C ASN A 295 13.03 -5.02 -12.95
N PRO A 296 12.12 -6.00 -12.85
CA PRO A 296 11.55 -6.43 -11.58
C PRO A 296 12.55 -7.11 -10.63
N GLN A 297 13.71 -7.57 -11.13
CA GLN A 297 14.78 -8.21 -10.35
C GLN A 297 15.33 -7.28 -9.25
N GLN A 298 15.22 -5.95 -9.42
CA GLN A 298 15.62 -5.02 -8.38
C GLN A 298 14.78 -5.11 -7.08
N LEU A 299 13.65 -5.84 -7.12
CA LEU A 299 12.83 -6.11 -5.94
C LEU A 299 13.39 -7.25 -5.07
N ASP A 300 14.36 -8.03 -5.57
CA ASP A 300 15.03 -9.10 -4.81
C ASP A 300 15.94 -8.52 -3.72
N ASP A 301 16.53 -7.36 -3.97
CA ASP A 301 17.46 -6.73 -3.06
C ASP A 301 16.77 -5.72 -2.14
N ARG A 302 17.24 -5.66 -0.88
CA ARG A 302 16.86 -4.57 0.02
C ARG A 302 17.49 -3.26 -0.44
N LEU A 303 16.77 -2.14 -0.24
CA LEU A 303 17.35 -0.82 -0.50
C LEU A 303 18.53 -0.52 0.42
N LYS A 304 19.65 -0.10 -0.15
CA LYS A 304 20.84 0.32 0.61
C LYS A 304 20.65 1.68 1.24
N GLU A 305 19.96 2.58 0.53
CA GLU A 305 19.66 3.93 0.97
C GLU A 305 18.18 4.25 0.70
N VAL A 306 17.55 4.91 1.64
CA VAL A 306 16.15 5.33 1.55
C VAL A 306 16.08 6.85 1.71
N PRO A 307 15.54 7.59 0.72
CA PRO A 307 15.33 9.02 0.82
C PRO A 307 14.45 9.39 2.01
N ILE A 308 14.79 10.47 2.70
CA ILE A 308 14.00 11.03 3.79
C ILE A 308 13.44 12.36 3.32
N ASP A 309 12.15 12.59 3.54
CA ASP A 309 11.49 13.86 3.30
C ASP A 309 11.45 14.64 4.64
N GLU A 310 12.19 15.75 4.74
CA GLU A 310 12.33 16.57 5.95
C GLU A 310 11.52 17.88 5.88
#